data_4bddca636b9547687a0d477c41232083
#
_entry.id   4bddca636b9547687a0d477c41232083
#
_cell.length_a   1.000
_cell.length_b   1.000
_cell.length_c   1.000
_cell.angle_alpha   90.00
_cell.angle_beta   90.00
_cell.angle_gamma   90.00
#
_symmetry.space_group_name_H-M   'P 1'
#
loop_
_entity.id
_entity.type
_entity.pdbx_description
1 polymer ?
#
loop_
_entity_poly.entity_id
_entity_poly.type
_entity_poly.pdbx_seq_one_letter_code
_entity_poly.pdbx_strand_id
1 'polypeptide(L)'
;MPILGPQTEKRGRKTLIALGKKQPLTIVKTVDFGVYLAESEETAAAGEKVLLPARQVPETAKKGDCINVFIYKDSQDRPIATTKQPLLELGQIALLRVVSVGKFGAFLDWGLEKDLFLPFKEQTKKVREGEECLVSLYIDKSDRLCATMKIYHNLRTDSPYKEGDTVKGRVYEISDNFGVF
;
A
#
# COMPACT_ATOMS: atom_id res chain seq x y z
N MET A 1 -8.19 20.12 22.11
CA MET A 1 -7.74 18.77 22.49
C MET A 1 -8.21 17.80 21.42
N PRO A 2 -7.34 17.21 20.60
CA PRO A 2 -7.73 16.17 19.67
C PRO A 2 -7.67 14.83 20.40
N ILE A 3 -8.79 14.14 20.45
CA ILE A 3 -8.90 12.79 21.00
C ILE A 3 -8.33 11.84 19.93
N LEU A 4 -7.12 11.31 20.15
CA LEU A 4 -6.65 10.14 19.45
C LEU A 4 -7.59 8.99 19.82
N GLY A 5 -8.39 8.53 18.86
CA GLY A 5 -9.10 7.27 18.97
C GLY A 5 -8.12 6.11 19.08
N PRO A 6 -8.39 5.12 19.95
CA PRO A 6 -7.48 4.01 20.18
C PRO A 6 -7.34 3.19 18.89
N GLN A 7 -6.15 3.16 18.35
CA GLN A 7 -5.71 2.10 17.44
C GLN A 7 -5.82 0.81 18.23
N THR A 8 -6.82 -0.02 17.94
CA THR A 8 -6.94 -1.36 18.51
C THR A 8 -5.74 -2.20 18.05
N GLU A 9 -4.68 -2.16 18.86
CA GLU A 9 -3.62 -3.15 18.80
C GLU A 9 -4.24 -4.52 19.13
N LYS A 10 -4.54 -5.29 18.10
CA LYS A 10 -4.65 -6.73 18.28
C LYS A 10 -3.27 -7.21 18.75
N ARG A 11 -3.18 -7.67 19.98
CA ARG A 11 -2.06 -8.47 20.52
C ARG A 11 -1.91 -9.74 19.67
N GLY A 12 -1.30 -9.62 18.51
CA GLY A 12 -0.78 -10.68 17.67
C GLY A 12 0.67 -10.32 17.40
N ARG A 13 1.57 -11.28 17.41
CA ARG A 13 2.99 -11.20 17.09
C ARG A 13 3.23 -10.03 16.13
N LYS A 14 4.01 -9.04 16.58
CA LYS A 14 4.40 -7.90 15.75
C LYS A 14 5.28 -8.48 14.63
N THR A 15 4.69 -8.77 13.49
CA THR A 15 5.43 -9.14 12.30
C THR A 15 6.30 -7.95 11.93
N LEU A 16 7.61 -8.16 11.92
CA LEU A 16 8.59 -7.12 11.58
C LEU A 16 8.47 -6.75 10.09
N ILE A 17 7.94 -7.66 9.26
CA ILE A 17 7.66 -7.42 7.84
C ILE A 17 6.33 -6.68 7.69
N ALA A 18 6.40 -5.38 7.38
CA ALA A 18 5.23 -4.52 7.26
C ALA A 18 4.59 -4.60 5.87
N LEU A 19 3.33 -5.03 5.83
CA LEU A 19 2.52 -5.04 4.60
C LEU A 19 2.23 -3.61 4.11
N GLY A 20 2.29 -3.38 2.80
CA GLY A 20 1.95 -2.09 2.19
C GLY A 20 3.02 -1.02 2.33
N LYS A 21 4.24 -1.40 2.72
CA LYS A 21 5.38 -0.49 2.90
C LYS A 21 6.63 -1.00 2.22
N LYS A 22 7.45 -0.06 1.78
CA LYS A 22 8.81 -0.31 1.32
C LYS A 22 9.74 -0.42 2.51
N GLN A 23 10.57 -1.45 2.53
CA GLN A 23 11.49 -1.73 3.65
C GLN A 23 12.71 -2.50 3.19
N PRO A 24 13.88 -2.31 3.82
CA PRO A 24 15.07 -3.10 3.57
C PRO A 24 14.94 -4.47 4.24
N LEU A 25 15.18 -5.54 3.50
CA LEU A 25 15.20 -6.92 4.01
C LEU A 25 16.45 -7.65 3.49
N THR A 26 16.95 -8.57 4.30
CA THR A 26 18.16 -9.34 4.01
C THR A 26 17.84 -10.68 3.33
N ILE A 27 18.61 -11.07 2.32
CA ILE A 27 18.53 -12.40 1.69
C ILE A 27 19.01 -13.46 2.69
N VAL A 28 18.09 -14.30 3.16
CA VAL A 28 18.39 -15.35 4.14
C VAL A 28 18.50 -16.74 3.49
N LYS A 29 17.86 -16.94 2.33
CA LYS A 29 17.88 -18.22 1.61
C LYS A 29 17.63 -18.02 0.12
N THR A 30 18.41 -18.69 -0.72
CA THR A 30 18.18 -18.80 -2.17
C THR A 30 17.47 -20.10 -2.49
N VAL A 31 16.51 -20.06 -3.43
CA VAL A 31 15.74 -21.19 -3.95
C VAL A 31 15.57 -21.03 -5.47
N ASP A 32 15.17 -22.08 -6.18
CA ASP A 32 15.06 -22.06 -7.65
C ASP A 32 14.10 -20.98 -8.19
N PHE A 33 13.06 -20.66 -7.44
CA PHE A 33 12.02 -19.69 -7.82
C PHE A 33 12.22 -18.29 -7.22
N GLY A 34 13.36 -18.03 -6.53
CA GLY A 34 13.67 -16.70 -5.98
C GLY A 34 14.54 -16.73 -4.74
N VAL A 35 14.39 -15.70 -3.91
CA VAL A 35 15.08 -15.62 -2.61
C VAL A 35 14.08 -15.34 -1.50
N TYR A 36 14.30 -15.91 -0.33
CA TYR A 36 13.60 -15.53 0.88
C TYR A 36 14.31 -14.37 1.55
N LEU A 37 13.52 -13.35 1.90
CA LEU A 37 13.95 -12.15 2.59
C LEU A 37 13.40 -12.14 4.00
N ALA A 38 14.18 -11.64 4.96
CA ALA A 38 13.75 -11.40 6.34
C ALA A 38 14.51 -10.21 6.91
N GLU A 39 14.12 -9.73 8.09
CA GLU A 39 14.85 -8.70 8.80
C GLU A 39 16.20 -9.23 9.30
N SER A 40 16.21 -10.48 9.80
CA SER A 40 17.42 -11.19 10.22
C SER A 40 17.28 -12.70 10.02
N GLU A 41 18.37 -13.47 10.20
CA GLU A 41 18.32 -14.94 10.17
C GLU A 41 17.47 -15.52 11.31
N GLU A 42 17.45 -14.86 12.47
CA GLU A 42 16.65 -15.27 13.62
C GLU A 42 15.15 -15.13 13.34
N THR A 43 14.71 -14.01 12.75
CA THR A 43 13.32 -13.80 12.35
C THR A 43 12.91 -14.77 11.26
N ALA A 44 13.80 -15.08 10.33
CA ALA A 44 13.57 -16.11 9.32
C ALA A 44 13.40 -17.52 9.90
N ALA A 45 14.19 -17.87 10.92
CA ALA A 45 14.06 -19.14 11.66
C ALA A 45 12.75 -19.23 12.42
N ALA A 46 12.23 -18.09 12.93
CA ALA A 46 10.91 -17.99 13.53
C ALA A 46 9.74 -18.05 12.54
N GLY A 47 10.03 -18.18 11.23
CA GLY A 47 9.03 -18.26 10.15
C GLY A 47 8.65 -16.93 9.54
N GLU A 48 9.23 -15.82 9.98
CA GLU A 48 8.98 -14.46 9.45
C GLU A 48 9.89 -14.17 8.25
N LYS A 49 9.49 -14.65 7.10
CA LYS A 49 10.20 -14.45 5.84
C LYS A 49 9.21 -14.28 4.68
N VAL A 50 9.63 -13.58 3.65
CA VAL A 50 8.83 -13.30 2.46
C VAL A 50 9.63 -13.67 1.21
N LEU A 51 8.94 -14.16 0.18
CA LEU A 51 9.58 -14.53 -1.09
C LEU A 51 9.71 -13.28 -1.99
N LEU A 52 10.91 -13.07 -2.55
CA LEU A 52 11.14 -12.23 -3.72
C LEU A 52 11.31 -13.14 -4.93
N PRO A 53 10.45 -13.06 -5.97
CA PRO A 53 10.53 -13.91 -7.15
C PRO A 53 11.87 -13.77 -7.91
N ALA A 54 12.38 -14.86 -8.48
CA ALA A 54 13.69 -14.92 -9.15
C ALA A 54 13.88 -13.82 -10.21
N ARG A 55 12.85 -13.51 -10.99
CA ARG A 55 12.88 -12.48 -12.04
C ARG A 55 13.09 -11.05 -11.51
N GLN A 56 12.98 -10.84 -10.20
CA GLN A 56 13.17 -9.54 -9.54
C GLN A 56 14.40 -9.50 -8.66
N VAL A 57 15.11 -10.61 -8.53
CA VAL A 57 16.37 -10.68 -7.78
C VAL A 57 17.48 -10.10 -8.65
N PRO A 58 18.27 -9.10 -8.16
CA PRO A 58 19.43 -8.63 -8.90
C PRO A 58 20.42 -9.75 -9.15
N GLU A 59 21.01 -9.81 -10.35
CA GLU A 59 21.96 -10.89 -10.75
C GLU A 59 23.18 -11.02 -9.82
N THR A 60 23.59 -9.90 -9.23
CA THR A 60 24.73 -9.85 -8.31
C THR A 60 24.38 -10.15 -6.85
N ALA A 61 23.10 -10.31 -6.55
CA ALA A 61 22.63 -10.46 -5.17
C ALA A 61 23.02 -11.83 -4.58
N LYS A 62 23.52 -11.81 -3.35
CA LYS A 62 23.98 -12.99 -2.61
C LYS A 62 23.28 -13.08 -1.25
N LYS A 63 23.33 -14.27 -0.65
CA LYS A 63 22.88 -14.43 0.76
C LYS A 63 23.63 -13.44 1.66
N GLY A 64 22.90 -12.74 2.50
CA GLY A 64 23.38 -11.68 3.38
C GLY A 64 23.23 -10.26 2.81
N ASP A 65 22.97 -10.10 1.50
CA ASP A 65 22.73 -8.79 0.92
C ASP A 65 21.36 -8.24 1.32
N CYS A 66 21.29 -6.93 1.49
CA CYS A 66 20.06 -6.21 1.80
C CYS A 66 19.41 -5.67 0.53
N ILE A 67 18.13 -5.97 0.33
CA ILE A 67 17.34 -5.47 -0.81
C ILE A 67 16.17 -4.64 -0.27
N ASN A 68 15.96 -3.47 -0.86
CA ASN A 68 14.80 -2.63 -0.54
C ASN A 68 13.60 -3.10 -1.36
N VAL A 69 12.58 -3.62 -0.69
CA VAL A 69 11.41 -4.25 -1.31
C VAL A 69 10.10 -3.71 -0.74
N PHE A 70 9.07 -3.69 -1.59
CA PHE A 70 7.70 -3.45 -1.16
C PHE A 70 7.00 -4.78 -0.89
N ILE A 71 6.20 -4.85 0.18
CA ILE A 71 5.50 -6.07 0.59
C ILE A 71 4.01 -5.94 0.31
N TYR A 72 3.47 -6.89 -0.45
CA TYR A 72 2.05 -6.99 -0.75
C TYR A 72 1.58 -8.45 -0.73
N LYS A 73 0.34 -8.73 -1.07
CA LYS A 73 -0.17 -10.10 -1.18
C LYS A 73 -0.40 -10.48 -2.63
N ASP A 74 0.07 -11.67 -3.00
CA ASP A 74 -0.15 -12.25 -4.33
C ASP A 74 -1.62 -12.65 -4.56
N SER A 75 -1.92 -13.26 -5.72
CA SER A 75 -3.27 -13.71 -6.08
C SER A 75 -3.83 -14.81 -5.18
N GLN A 76 -2.98 -15.46 -4.38
CA GLN A 76 -3.34 -16.49 -3.39
C GLN A 76 -3.35 -15.94 -1.96
N ASP A 77 -3.36 -14.61 -1.79
CA ASP A 77 -3.33 -13.90 -0.51
C ASP A 77 -2.09 -14.20 0.36
N ARG A 78 -0.99 -14.66 -0.25
CA ARG A 78 0.29 -14.89 0.43
C ARG A 78 1.15 -13.63 0.39
N PRO A 79 1.84 -13.26 1.51
CA PRO A 79 2.81 -12.17 1.48
C PRO A 79 3.92 -12.45 0.45
N ILE A 80 4.21 -11.45 -0.38
CA ILE A 80 5.25 -11.49 -1.40
C ILE A 80 5.98 -10.15 -1.47
N ALA A 81 7.28 -10.21 -1.74
CA ALA A 81 8.11 -9.03 -1.94
C ALA A 81 8.21 -8.66 -3.42
N THR A 82 8.38 -7.38 -3.70
CA THR A 82 8.69 -6.88 -5.04
C THR A 82 9.70 -5.74 -4.99
N THR A 83 10.59 -5.68 -5.96
CA THR A 83 11.48 -4.54 -6.21
C THR A 83 10.81 -3.45 -7.05
N LYS A 84 9.64 -3.74 -7.65
CA LYS A 84 8.84 -2.75 -8.37
C LYS A 84 8.35 -1.67 -7.41
N GLN A 85 8.27 -0.44 -7.91
CA GLN A 85 7.75 0.69 -7.17
C GLN A 85 6.24 0.79 -7.38
N PRO A 86 5.40 0.60 -6.35
CA PRO A 86 3.97 0.89 -6.46
C PRO A 86 3.75 2.40 -6.57
N LEU A 87 2.61 2.80 -7.12
CA LEU A 87 2.22 4.22 -7.25
C LEU A 87 1.80 4.85 -5.92
N LEU A 88 1.52 4.04 -4.89
CA LEU A 88 1.26 4.50 -3.53
C LEU A 88 1.63 3.43 -2.50
N GLU A 89 1.92 3.90 -1.29
CA GLU A 89 2.18 3.07 -0.10
C GLU A 89 1.14 3.34 0.98
N LEU A 90 1.14 2.52 2.02
CA LEU A 90 0.22 2.68 3.15
C LEU A 90 0.37 4.07 3.79
N GLY A 91 -0.74 4.80 3.85
CA GLY A 91 -0.79 6.16 4.37
C GLY A 91 -0.56 7.26 3.32
N GLN A 92 -0.29 6.90 2.07
CA GLN A 92 -0.20 7.84 0.95
C GLN A 92 -1.52 7.96 0.20
N ILE A 93 -1.62 9.02 -0.59
CA ILE A 93 -2.74 9.28 -1.51
C ILE A 93 -2.16 9.35 -2.93
N ALA A 94 -2.81 8.68 -3.87
CA ALA A 94 -2.45 8.74 -5.29
C ALA A 94 -3.69 8.74 -6.19
N LEU A 95 -3.50 9.24 -7.40
CA LEU A 95 -4.47 9.13 -8.48
C LEU A 95 -4.20 7.83 -9.23
N LEU A 96 -5.16 6.92 -9.21
CA LEU A 96 -5.03 5.62 -9.88
C LEU A 96 -6.13 5.45 -10.94
N ARG A 97 -5.77 4.74 -12.02
CA ARG A 97 -6.68 4.42 -13.12
C ARG A 97 -7.47 3.15 -12.82
N VAL A 98 -8.77 3.20 -13.09
CA VAL A 98 -9.65 2.03 -13.03
C VAL A 98 -9.38 1.13 -14.24
N VAL A 99 -8.94 -0.10 -13.99
CA VAL A 99 -8.68 -1.13 -15.02
C VAL A 99 -9.96 -1.87 -15.38
N SER A 100 -10.76 -2.22 -14.36
CA SER A 100 -12.00 -2.94 -14.55
C SER A 100 -12.96 -2.73 -13.38
N VAL A 101 -14.25 -2.99 -13.62
CA VAL A 101 -15.29 -2.96 -12.58
C VAL A 101 -15.94 -4.33 -12.49
N GLY A 102 -15.84 -4.96 -11.32
CA GLY A 102 -16.40 -6.29 -11.04
C GLY A 102 -17.64 -6.24 -10.15
N LYS A 103 -18.07 -7.42 -9.71
CA LYS A 103 -19.29 -7.60 -8.90
C LYS A 103 -19.25 -6.91 -7.53
N PHE A 104 -18.06 -6.75 -6.93
CA PHE A 104 -17.91 -6.27 -5.55
C PHE A 104 -17.16 -4.95 -5.43
N GLY A 105 -16.63 -4.43 -6.53
CA GLY A 105 -15.84 -3.21 -6.56
C GLY A 105 -15.10 -3.05 -7.87
N ALA A 106 -14.18 -2.10 -7.90
CA ALA A 106 -13.30 -1.83 -9.03
C ALA A 106 -11.88 -2.34 -8.75
N PHE A 107 -11.10 -2.51 -9.80
CA PHE A 107 -9.69 -2.84 -9.75
C PHE A 107 -8.90 -1.70 -10.37
N LEU A 108 -7.82 -1.29 -9.68
CA LEU A 108 -7.03 -0.12 -10.02
C LEU A 108 -5.61 -0.53 -10.38
N ASP A 109 -5.06 0.07 -11.42
CA ASP A 109 -3.64 -0.04 -11.71
C ASP A 109 -2.85 0.80 -10.70
N TRP A 110 -2.00 0.15 -9.93
CA TRP A 110 -1.10 0.78 -8.96
C TRP A 110 0.39 0.45 -9.20
N GLY A 111 0.69 -0.04 -10.42
CA GLY A 111 2.06 -0.34 -10.86
C GLY A 111 2.58 -1.74 -10.48
N LEU A 112 1.77 -2.58 -9.85
CA LEU A 112 2.11 -3.96 -9.52
C LEU A 112 1.32 -4.96 -10.39
N GLU A 113 1.69 -6.25 -10.34
CA GLU A 113 1.08 -7.28 -11.17
C GLU A 113 -0.37 -7.61 -10.79
N LYS A 114 -0.69 -7.51 -9.51
CA LYS A 114 -2.05 -7.67 -9.01
C LYS A 114 -2.66 -6.28 -8.85
N ASP A 115 -3.76 -6.03 -9.56
CA ASP A 115 -4.50 -4.78 -9.43
C ASP A 115 -5.00 -4.56 -8.00
N LEU A 116 -5.06 -3.30 -7.59
CA LEU A 116 -5.52 -2.90 -6.27
C LEU A 116 -7.04 -2.87 -6.22
N PHE A 117 -7.63 -3.60 -5.29
CA PHE A 117 -9.09 -3.69 -5.15
C PHE A 117 -9.67 -2.47 -4.43
N LEU A 118 -10.68 -1.84 -5.03
CA LEU A 118 -11.49 -0.75 -4.48
C LEU A 118 -12.93 -1.22 -4.25
N PRO A 119 -13.29 -1.67 -3.04
CA PRO A 119 -14.65 -2.12 -2.72
C PRO A 119 -15.71 -1.04 -2.97
N PHE A 120 -16.93 -1.41 -3.38
CA PHE A 120 -18.01 -0.42 -3.55
C PHE A 120 -18.30 0.41 -2.31
N LYS A 121 -18.22 -0.18 -1.11
CA LYS A 121 -18.39 0.52 0.18
C LYS A 121 -17.32 1.59 0.47
N GLU A 122 -16.19 1.52 -0.22
CA GLU A 122 -15.08 2.45 -0.08
C GLU A 122 -15.06 3.52 -1.19
N GLN A 123 -16.01 3.47 -2.13
CA GLN A 123 -16.19 4.48 -3.16
C GLN A 123 -17.07 5.63 -2.66
N THR A 124 -16.67 6.86 -2.90
CA THR A 124 -17.49 8.07 -2.65
C THR A 124 -18.41 8.38 -3.81
N LYS A 125 -18.09 7.91 -5.01
CA LYS A 125 -18.91 7.93 -6.23
C LYS A 125 -18.67 6.65 -7.02
N LYS A 126 -19.64 6.26 -7.85
CA LYS A 126 -19.44 5.14 -8.80
C LYS A 126 -18.33 5.50 -9.78
N VAL A 127 -17.39 4.58 -9.97
CA VAL A 127 -16.31 4.71 -10.95
C VAL A 127 -16.56 3.81 -12.16
N ARG A 128 -15.95 4.17 -13.29
CA ARG A 128 -16.02 3.40 -14.55
C ARG A 128 -14.61 3.04 -15.01
N GLU A 129 -14.53 2.00 -15.82
CA GLU A 129 -13.27 1.62 -16.47
C GLU A 129 -12.68 2.78 -17.25
N GLY A 130 -11.38 2.97 -17.15
CA GLY A 130 -10.62 4.07 -17.74
C GLY A 130 -10.63 5.38 -16.95
N GLU A 131 -11.54 5.56 -15.97
CA GLU A 131 -11.53 6.74 -15.11
C GLU A 131 -10.35 6.72 -14.14
N GLU A 132 -9.93 7.91 -13.71
CA GLU A 132 -8.99 8.08 -12.61
C GLU A 132 -9.72 8.47 -11.33
N CYS A 133 -9.33 7.87 -10.22
CA CYS A 133 -9.85 8.20 -8.90
C CYS A 133 -8.73 8.43 -7.89
N LEU A 134 -8.95 9.39 -7.01
CA LEU A 134 -8.04 9.69 -5.91
C LEU A 134 -8.32 8.70 -4.78
N VAL A 135 -7.30 7.96 -4.36
CA VAL A 135 -7.44 6.90 -3.36
C VAL A 135 -6.28 6.91 -2.38
N SER A 136 -6.51 6.34 -1.21
CA SER A 136 -5.45 5.92 -0.30
C SER A 136 -5.47 4.40 -0.11
N LEU A 137 -4.34 3.87 0.40
CA LEU A 137 -4.17 2.45 0.68
C LEU A 137 -4.51 2.17 2.14
N TYR A 138 -5.28 1.13 2.40
CA TYR A 138 -5.56 0.63 3.74
C TYR A 138 -5.51 -0.89 3.81
N ILE A 139 -5.39 -1.44 5.01
CA ILE A 139 -5.46 -2.88 5.26
C ILE A 139 -6.86 -3.22 5.76
N ASP A 140 -7.54 -4.13 5.07
CA ASP A 140 -8.88 -4.58 5.45
C ASP A 140 -8.84 -5.56 6.64
N LYS A 141 -10.03 -5.97 7.13
CA LYS A 141 -10.16 -6.90 8.26
C LYS A 141 -9.60 -8.31 7.98
N SER A 142 -9.32 -8.62 6.72
CA SER A 142 -8.73 -9.88 6.26
C SER A 142 -7.24 -9.74 5.96
N ASP A 143 -6.60 -8.68 6.46
CA ASP A 143 -5.19 -8.35 6.25
C ASP A 143 -4.82 -8.22 4.75
N ARG A 144 -5.72 -7.68 3.92
CA ARG A 144 -5.48 -7.41 2.50
C ARG A 144 -5.33 -5.92 2.25
N LEU A 145 -4.41 -5.56 1.35
CA LEU A 145 -4.29 -4.20 0.85
C LEU A 145 -5.46 -3.88 -0.07
N CYS A 146 -6.18 -2.82 0.23
CA CYS A 146 -7.32 -2.31 -0.53
C CYS A 146 -7.23 -0.79 -0.69
N ALA A 147 -7.87 -0.28 -1.74
CA ALA A 147 -8.02 1.15 -1.95
C ALA A 147 -9.29 1.68 -1.26
N THR A 148 -9.23 2.94 -0.83
CA THR A 148 -10.40 3.70 -0.39
C THR A 148 -10.39 5.09 -1.00
N MET A 149 -11.55 5.57 -1.45
CA MET A 149 -11.75 6.96 -1.88
C MET A 149 -12.05 7.89 -0.68
N LYS A 150 -12.26 7.33 0.51
CA LYS A 150 -12.52 8.08 1.75
C LYS A 150 -11.21 8.56 2.36
N ILE A 151 -10.55 9.51 1.71
CA ILE A 151 -9.19 9.95 2.01
C ILE A 151 -9.08 10.95 3.17
N TYR A 152 -10.17 11.36 3.78
CA TYR A 152 -10.18 12.37 4.86
C TYR A 152 -9.17 12.09 5.98
N HIS A 153 -9.04 10.81 6.36
CA HIS A 153 -8.10 10.40 7.42
C HIS A 153 -6.63 10.56 7.05
N ASN A 154 -6.34 10.74 5.75
CA ASN A 154 -4.99 10.92 5.22
C ASN A 154 -4.67 12.40 4.97
N LEU A 155 -5.66 13.30 5.10
CA LEU A 155 -5.46 14.73 4.92
C LEU A 155 -4.84 15.32 6.19
N ARG A 156 -3.94 16.28 5.99
CA ARG A 156 -3.26 16.98 7.07
C ARG A 156 -3.94 18.32 7.32
N THR A 157 -4.00 18.73 8.59
CA THR A 157 -4.54 20.04 9.02
C THR A 157 -3.41 21.05 9.25
N ASP A 158 -2.15 20.61 9.29
CA ASP A 158 -0.96 21.42 9.48
C ASP A 158 -0.37 21.85 8.12
N SER A 159 -1.12 22.64 7.37
CA SER A 159 -0.65 23.18 6.11
C SER A 159 0.57 24.09 6.29
N PRO A 160 1.64 23.94 5.48
CA PRO A 160 2.76 24.87 5.48
C PRO A 160 2.42 26.21 4.79
N TYR A 161 1.29 26.27 4.09
CA TYR A 161 0.87 27.43 3.30
C TYR A 161 0.20 28.49 4.16
N LYS A 162 0.37 29.77 3.79
CA LYS A 162 -0.21 30.94 4.44
C LYS A 162 -1.18 31.64 3.52
N GLU A 163 -2.00 32.52 4.07
CA GLU A 163 -2.86 33.39 3.30
C GLU A 163 -2.05 34.23 2.31
N GLY A 164 -2.47 34.25 1.04
CA GLY A 164 -1.77 34.90 -0.07
C GLY A 164 -0.82 34.00 -0.84
N ASP A 165 -0.53 32.78 -0.39
CA ASP A 165 0.30 31.85 -1.15
C ASP A 165 -0.46 31.31 -2.36
N THR A 166 0.24 31.22 -3.50
CA THR A 166 -0.29 30.56 -4.71
C THR A 166 0.15 29.11 -4.71
N VAL A 167 -0.83 28.20 -4.63
CA VAL A 167 -0.57 26.76 -4.60
C VAL A 167 -1.29 26.03 -5.73
N LYS A 168 -0.68 24.96 -6.24
CA LYS A 168 -1.32 24.05 -7.18
C LYS A 168 -1.85 22.85 -6.43
N GLY A 169 -3.16 22.67 -6.43
CA GLY A 169 -3.85 21.57 -5.74
C GLY A 169 -4.88 20.90 -6.64
N ARG A 170 -5.39 19.77 -6.20
CA ARG A 170 -6.54 19.10 -6.79
C ARG A 170 -7.75 19.26 -5.87
N VAL A 171 -8.85 19.73 -6.42
CA VAL A 171 -10.12 19.77 -5.70
C VAL A 171 -10.61 18.33 -5.52
N TYR A 172 -10.74 17.93 -4.28
CA TYR A 172 -11.26 16.62 -3.87
C TYR A 172 -12.76 16.67 -3.61
N GLU A 173 -13.21 17.72 -2.92
CA GLU A 173 -14.60 17.92 -2.54
C GLU A 173 -14.93 19.42 -2.48
N ILE A 174 -16.17 19.75 -2.79
CA ILE A 174 -16.74 21.08 -2.59
C ILE A 174 -17.88 20.93 -1.59
N SER A 175 -17.81 21.64 -0.48
CA SER A 175 -18.84 21.67 0.56
C SER A 175 -19.46 23.08 0.63
N ASP A 176 -20.77 23.15 0.64
CA ASP A 176 -21.51 24.42 0.74
C ASP A 176 -21.22 25.17 2.06
N ASN A 177 -20.88 24.42 3.12
CA ASN A 177 -20.63 24.98 4.45
C ASN A 177 -19.15 25.21 4.76
N PHE A 178 -18.24 24.44 4.17
CA PHE A 178 -16.82 24.41 4.55
C PHE A 178 -15.88 24.80 3.40
N GLY A 179 -16.41 25.08 2.21
CA GLY A 179 -15.63 25.52 1.07
C GLY A 179 -15.03 24.36 0.25
N VAL A 180 -13.84 24.58 -0.29
CA VAL A 180 -13.17 23.67 -1.22
C VAL A 180 -12.03 22.93 -0.50
N PHE A 181 -12.03 21.61 -0.63
CA PHE A 181 -11.01 20.72 -0.08
C PHE A 181 -10.17 20.10 -1.19
#